data_1c3f8d0ec2244223b516dd86dc5a29a1
#
_entry.id   1c3f8d0ec2244223b516dd86dc5a29a1
#
_cell.length_a   1.000
_cell.length_b   1.000
_cell.length_c   1.000
_cell.angle_alpha   90.00
_cell.angle_beta   90.00
_cell.angle_gamma   90.00
#
_symmetry.space_group_name_H-M   'P 1'
#
loop_
_entity.id
_entity.type
_entity.pdbx_description
1 polymer ?
#
loop_
_entity_poly.entity_id
_entity_poly.type
_entity_poly.pdbx_seq_one_letter_code
_entity_poly.pdbx_strand_id
1 'polypeptide(L)'
;MRTWKKLVATGAAALLGTVTVAAPVAGAQEPEAPAPTSLAEVLLADGDEFDRNAYDFDILTQAVLTVLAEKPDSPVAALTDGSVPLTAFIPNDRAFWTLVGDLTGQYYGFFKVQEEKVFNAVASLGIDTIETVLLYHVVLGDPIDSDTANGVPFGTPLTTAQGGDIVVKPIFPPFKWIALGDNDPNDFDPFIIPSKFDINKGNPQIAHGIAFVLRPLDL
;
A
#
# COMPACT_ATOMS: atom_id res chain seq x y z
N MET A 1 -56.13 -82.06 -14.64
CA MET A 1 -56.95 -81.78 -15.86
C MET A 1 -56.37 -80.64 -16.64
N ARG A 2 -56.06 -80.89 -17.93
CA ARG A 2 -55.90 -80.02 -19.09
C ARG A 2 -54.91 -78.84 -18.94
N THR A 3 -53.65 -79.05 -19.38
CA THR A 3 -53.09 -78.73 -20.71
C THR A 3 -53.64 -77.49 -21.38
N TRP A 4 -52.74 -76.57 -21.70
CA TRP A 4 -52.47 -76.20 -23.10
C TRP A 4 -51.18 -75.39 -23.29
N LYS A 5 -50.35 -75.90 -24.16
CA LYS A 5 -49.16 -75.32 -24.79
C LYS A 5 -49.59 -74.28 -25.78
N LYS A 6 -48.71 -73.30 -26.02
CA LYS A 6 -48.27 -72.74 -27.30
C LYS A 6 -47.21 -71.75 -27.04
N LEU A 7 -45.98 -71.99 -27.42
CA LEU A 7 -45.23 -71.81 -28.67
C LEU A 7 -45.11 -70.33 -29.11
N VAL A 8 -43.89 -69.88 -28.92
CA VAL A 8 -42.91 -69.30 -29.90
C VAL A 8 -43.33 -68.03 -30.61
N ALA A 9 -42.45 -66.99 -30.42
CA ALA A 9 -41.94 -66.18 -31.51
C ALA A 9 -40.62 -65.51 -31.08
N THR A 10 -39.59 -65.89 -31.78
CA THR A 10 -38.26 -65.27 -31.77
C THR A 10 -38.33 -63.89 -32.38
N GLY A 11 -37.86 -62.88 -31.69
CA GLY A 11 -37.66 -61.54 -32.23
C GLY A 11 -36.35 -60.98 -31.68
N ALA A 12 -35.30 -61.12 -32.50
CA ALA A 12 -34.04 -60.45 -32.25
C ALA A 12 -34.22 -58.95 -32.57
N ALA A 13 -34.26 -58.13 -31.53
CA ALA A 13 -34.18 -56.68 -31.69
C ALA A 13 -32.72 -56.26 -31.39
N ALA A 14 -32.02 -55.86 -32.42
CA ALA A 14 -30.72 -55.22 -32.30
C ALA A 14 -30.88 -53.87 -31.61
N LEU A 15 -30.37 -53.76 -30.37
CA LEU A 15 -30.22 -52.48 -29.71
C LEU A 15 -28.99 -51.74 -30.29
N LEU A 16 -29.24 -50.78 -31.17
CA LEU A 16 -28.31 -49.76 -31.55
C LEU A 16 -28.13 -48.83 -30.32
N GLY A 17 -27.05 -49.10 -29.56
CA GLY A 17 -26.62 -48.20 -28.49
C GLY A 17 -26.11 -46.89 -29.12
N THR A 18 -26.86 -45.82 -29.00
CA THR A 18 -26.38 -44.49 -29.27
C THR A 18 -25.43 -44.10 -28.12
N VAL A 19 -24.12 -44.13 -28.43
CA VAL A 19 -23.12 -43.53 -27.53
C VAL A 19 -23.27 -42.02 -27.69
N THR A 20 -23.93 -41.39 -26.74
CA THR A 20 -23.88 -39.93 -26.57
C THR A 20 -22.52 -39.59 -25.99
N VAL A 21 -21.62 -39.15 -26.84
CA VAL A 21 -20.37 -38.47 -26.41
C VAL A 21 -20.80 -37.16 -25.76
N ALA A 22 -20.80 -37.10 -24.46
CA ALA A 22 -20.94 -35.83 -23.76
C ALA A 22 -19.69 -34.97 -24.11
N ALA A 23 -19.95 -33.86 -24.82
CA ALA A 23 -18.96 -32.84 -25.04
C ALA A 23 -18.44 -32.35 -23.65
N PRO A 24 -17.13 -32.09 -23.46
CA PRO A 24 -16.65 -31.50 -22.23
C PRO A 24 -17.35 -30.15 -22.09
N VAL A 25 -18.09 -29.98 -20.99
CA VAL A 25 -18.60 -28.69 -20.56
C VAL A 25 -17.36 -27.84 -20.35
N ALA A 26 -17.15 -26.81 -21.18
CA ALA A 26 -16.15 -25.79 -20.94
C ALA A 26 -16.40 -25.30 -19.52
N GLY A 27 -15.44 -25.54 -18.63
CA GLY A 27 -15.53 -25.11 -17.24
C GLY A 27 -15.86 -23.64 -17.23
N ALA A 28 -16.96 -23.25 -16.62
CA ALA A 28 -17.23 -21.89 -16.27
C ALA A 28 -16.05 -21.45 -15.40
N GLN A 29 -15.17 -20.56 -15.92
CA GLN A 29 -14.19 -19.90 -15.09
C GLN A 29 -14.98 -19.14 -14.03
N GLU A 30 -14.74 -19.52 -12.79
CA GLU A 30 -15.20 -18.74 -11.64
C GLU A 30 -14.66 -17.31 -11.83
N PRO A 31 -15.48 -16.26 -11.67
CA PRO A 31 -15.01 -14.90 -11.84
C PRO A 31 -13.80 -14.70 -10.92
N GLU A 32 -12.64 -14.39 -11.49
CA GLU A 32 -11.43 -14.09 -10.76
C GLU A 32 -11.72 -12.94 -9.79
N ALA A 33 -11.37 -13.11 -8.53
CA ALA A 33 -11.55 -12.06 -7.54
C ALA A 33 -10.80 -10.80 -8.01
N PRO A 34 -11.35 -9.60 -7.79
CA PRO A 34 -10.68 -8.37 -8.18
C PRO A 34 -9.28 -8.33 -7.55
N ALA A 35 -8.30 -7.85 -8.32
CA ALA A 35 -6.94 -7.68 -7.82
C ALA A 35 -6.93 -6.75 -6.59
N PRO A 36 -6.06 -7.01 -5.60
CA PRO A 36 -5.94 -6.13 -4.45
C PRO A 36 -5.55 -4.72 -4.86
N THR A 37 -6.17 -3.71 -4.24
CA THR A 37 -5.86 -2.30 -4.49
C THR A 37 -4.47 -1.96 -3.98
N SER A 38 -3.64 -1.36 -4.83
CA SER A 38 -2.30 -0.89 -4.47
C SER A 38 -2.34 0.46 -3.76
N LEU A 39 -1.28 0.80 -3.01
CA LEU A 39 -1.17 2.12 -2.40
C LEU A 39 -0.98 3.24 -3.43
N ALA A 40 -0.34 2.95 -4.56
CA ALA A 40 -0.25 3.91 -5.65
C ALA A 40 -1.63 4.27 -6.21
N GLU A 41 -2.53 3.28 -6.38
CA GLU A 41 -3.92 3.55 -6.77
C GLU A 41 -4.68 4.40 -5.75
N VAL A 42 -4.46 4.16 -4.45
CA VAL A 42 -5.08 4.93 -3.37
C VAL A 42 -4.59 6.39 -3.37
N LEU A 43 -3.29 6.60 -3.53
CA LEU A 43 -2.71 7.94 -3.61
C LEU A 43 -3.22 8.71 -4.83
N LEU A 44 -3.24 8.06 -6.00
CA LEU A 44 -3.76 8.66 -7.24
C LEU A 44 -5.27 8.95 -7.18
N ALA A 45 -6.04 8.21 -6.39
CA ALA A 45 -7.47 8.43 -6.24
C ALA A 45 -7.80 9.70 -5.41
N ASP A 46 -6.88 10.16 -4.55
CA ASP A 46 -7.01 11.43 -3.83
C ASP A 46 -6.69 12.64 -4.74
N GLY A 47 -5.94 12.43 -5.82
CA GLY A 47 -5.50 13.41 -6.78
C GLY A 47 -3.98 13.41 -6.94
N ASP A 48 -3.49 14.07 -7.97
CA ASP A 48 -2.06 14.23 -8.24
C ASP A 48 -1.71 15.68 -8.60
N GLU A 49 -2.68 16.59 -8.51
CA GLU A 49 -2.52 18.01 -8.80
C GLU A 49 -2.26 18.81 -7.52
N PHE A 50 -1.19 19.60 -7.50
CA PHE A 50 -0.89 20.50 -6.40
C PHE A 50 -2.03 21.49 -6.16
N ASP A 51 -2.56 21.48 -4.95
CA ASP A 51 -3.68 22.33 -4.57
C ASP A 51 -3.36 23.23 -3.35
N ARG A 52 -4.24 23.33 -2.37
CA ARG A 52 -4.04 24.12 -1.15
C ARG A 52 -4.38 23.34 0.11
N ASN A 53 -4.57 22.04 -0.01
CA ASN A 53 -4.90 21.17 1.09
C ASN A 53 -3.64 20.53 1.67
N ALA A 54 -3.03 21.13 2.64
CA ALA A 54 -1.83 20.64 3.31
C ALA A 54 -1.95 19.28 4.00
N TYR A 55 -3.12 18.66 4.00
CA TYR A 55 -3.40 17.44 4.76
C TYR A 55 -3.65 16.22 3.88
N ASP A 56 -3.47 16.33 2.58
CA ASP A 56 -3.43 15.25 1.60
C ASP A 56 -1.99 14.83 1.28
N PHE A 57 -1.76 14.24 0.11
CA PHE A 57 -0.52 13.54 -0.20
C PHE A 57 0.02 13.88 -1.60
N ASP A 58 -0.29 15.05 -2.15
CA ASP A 58 0.08 15.44 -3.51
C ASP A 58 1.59 15.45 -3.73
N ILE A 59 2.36 15.99 -2.78
CA ILE A 59 3.82 16.03 -2.85
C ILE A 59 4.40 14.62 -2.83
N LEU A 60 3.87 13.74 -1.96
CA LEU A 60 4.28 12.34 -1.91
C LEU A 60 3.96 11.62 -3.21
N THR A 61 2.74 11.79 -3.72
CA THR A 61 2.29 11.19 -4.99
C THR A 61 3.20 11.59 -6.13
N GLN A 62 3.51 12.87 -6.26
CA GLN A 62 4.44 13.37 -7.27
C GLN A 62 5.87 12.83 -7.09
N ALA A 63 6.34 12.68 -5.84
CA ALA A 63 7.65 12.09 -5.57
C ALA A 63 7.71 10.61 -6.02
N VAL A 64 6.69 9.82 -5.70
CA VAL A 64 6.58 8.41 -6.14
C VAL A 64 6.56 8.33 -7.67
N LEU A 65 5.70 9.12 -8.33
CA LEU A 65 5.60 9.14 -9.80
C LEU A 65 6.92 9.53 -10.47
N THR A 66 7.62 10.53 -9.91
CA THR A 66 8.92 10.98 -10.44
C THR A 66 9.97 9.86 -10.32
N VAL A 67 10.05 9.18 -9.17
CA VAL A 67 11.00 8.06 -9.02
C VAL A 67 10.68 6.95 -9.99
N LEU A 68 9.42 6.55 -10.15
CA LEU A 68 9.03 5.47 -11.05
C LEU A 68 9.27 5.84 -12.54
N ALA A 69 9.14 7.12 -12.89
CA ALA A 69 9.41 7.58 -14.25
C ALA A 69 10.91 7.58 -14.58
N GLU A 70 11.77 7.99 -13.65
CA GLU A 70 13.22 8.08 -13.86
C GLU A 70 13.93 6.76 -13.56
N LYS A 71 13.39 5.95 -12.65
CA LYS A 71 13.94 4.67 -12.19
C LYS A 71 12.86 3.56 -12.22
N PRO A 72 12.49 3.06 -13.40
CA PRO A 72 11.42 2.04 -13.52
C PRO A 72 11.69 0.75 -12.75
N ASP A 73 12.97 0.41 -12.53
CA ASP A 73 13.39 -0.78 -11.77
C ASP A 73 13.55 -0.51 -10.26
N SER A 74 13.13 0.67 -9.77
CA SER A 74 13.20 1.01 -8.34
C SER A 74 12.33 0.09 -7.50
N PRO A 75 12.79 -0.33 -6.30
CA PRO A 75 11.94 -1.04 -5.35
C PRO A 75 10.69 -0.27 -4.90
N VAL A 76 10.62 1.05 -5.13
CA VAL A 76 9.40 1.87 -4.93
C VAL A 76 8.24 1.34 -5.77
N ALA A 77 8.50 0.63 -6.88
CA ALA A 77 7.49 -0.04 -7.70
C ALA A 77 6.63 -1.06 -6.91
N ALA A 78 7.09 -1.55 -5.77
CA ALA A 78 6.27 -2.38 -4.88
C ALA A 78 4.96 -1.70 -4.48
N LEU A 79 4.93 -0.37 -4.41
CA LEU A 79 3.71 0.40 -4.10
C LEU A 79 2.64 0.30 -5.20
N THR A 80 3.00 -0.11 -6.41
CA THR A 80 2.08 -0.26 -7.56
C THR A 80 1.51 -1.66 -7.71
N ASP A 81 2.07 -2.65 -7.01
CA ASP A 81 1.60 -4.03 -7.03
C ASP A 81 0.85 -4.35 -5.74
N GLY A 82 -0.47 -4.23 -5.75
CA GLY A 82 -1.34 -4.47 -4.60
C GLY A 82 -1.20 -5.86 -3.96
N SER A 83 -0.57 -6.83 -4.64
CA SER A 83 -0.32 -8.18 -4.12
C SER A 83 0.92 -8.25 -3.21
N VAL A 84 1.81 -7.27 -3.25
CA VAL A 84 3.01 -7.21 -2.41
C VAL A 84 2.64 -6.72 -1.01
N PRO A 85 2.78 -7.54 0.05
CA PRO A 85 2.41 -7.13 1.40
C PRO A 85 3.42 -6.12 1.95
N LEU A 86 2.91 -4.99 2.46
CA LEU A 86 3.73 -3.94 3.05
C LEU A 86 2.93 -2.99 3.95
N THR A 87 3.65 -2.25 4.78
CA THR A 87 3.15 -1.10 5.52
C THR A 87 3.91 0.15 5.09
N ALA A 88 3.21 1.22 4.72
CA ALA A 88 3.82 2.51 4.40
C ALA A 88 3.42 3.57 5.43
N PHE A 89 4.39 4.37 5.85
CA PHE A 89 4.18 5.57 6.65
C PHE A 89 4.25 6.78 5.71
N ILE A 90 3.09 7.36 5.39
CA ILE A 90 2.97 8.34 4.32
C ILE A 90 2.88 9.77 4.89
N PRO A 91 3.90 10.62 4.69
CA PRO A 91 3.87 12.00 5.13
C PRO A 91 2.86 12.82 4.31
N ASN A 92 2.05 13.63 4.98
CA ASN A 92 1.20 14.58 4.30
C ASN A 92 2.01 15.79 3.79
N ASP A 93 1.39 16.67 2.98
CA ASP A 93 2.10 17.79 2.36
C ASP A 93 2.67 18.77 3.38
N ARG A 94 1.98 18.96 4.51
CA ARG A 94 2.50 19.76 5.61
C ARG A 94 3.82 19.20 6.18
N ALA A 95 4.00 17.89 6.20
CA ALA A 95 5.24 17.26 6.65
C ALA A 95 6.43 17.67 5.76
N PHE A 96 6.20 17.74 4.45
CA PHE A 96 7.23 18.21 3.50
C PHE A 96 7.52 19.70 3.65
N TRP A 97 6.54 20.52 4.01
CA TRP A 97 6.80 21.95 4.27
C TRP A 97 7.74 22.13 5.46
N THR A 98 7.54 21.32 6.51
CA THR A 98 8.44 21.34 7.67
C THR A 98 9.84 20.92 7.25
N LEU A 99 9.97 19.80 6.56
CA LEU A 99 11.27 19.31 6.04
C LEU A 99 12.01 20.37 5.23
N VAL A 100 11.33 21.00 4.25
CA VAL A 100 11.96 22.04 3.42
C VAL A 100 12.30 23.28 4.27
N GLY A 101 11.49 23.60 5.27
CA GLY A 101 11.78 24.66 6.23
C GLY A 101 13.07 24.41 7.00
N ASP A 102 13.26 23.18 7.49
CA ASP A 102 14.45 22.77 8.25
C ASP A 102 15.71 22.79 7.36
N LEU A 103 15.61 22.25 6.12
CA LEU A 103 16.73 22.18 5.19
C LEU A 103 17.16 23.54 4.62
N THR A 104 16.23 24.47 4.45
CA THR A 104 16.50 25.74 3.74
C THR A 104 16.44 26.97 4.62
N GLY A 105 15.93 26.85 5.85
CA GLY A 105 15.61 27.99 6.72
C GLY A 105 14.40 28.80 6.25
N GLN A 106 13.68 28.34 5.19
CA GLN A 106 12.51 29.00 4.64
C GLN A 106 11.24 28.25 5.02
N TYR A 107 10.56 28.73 6.06
CA TYR A 107 9.29 28.16 6.48
C TYR A 107 8.12 28.76 5.68
N TYR A 108 7.37 27.89 5.03
CA TYR A 108 6.17 28.27 4.28
C TYR A 108 5.01 28.45 5.27
N GLY A 109 4.45 29.68 5.32
CA GLY A 109 3.34 29.99 6.24
C GLY A 109 2.03 29.39 5.78
N PHE A 110 1.15 29.06 6.75
CA PHE A 110 -0.16 28.44 6.56
C PHE A 110 -1.09 29.05 5.49
N PHE A 111 -0.85 30.29 5.09
CA PHE A 111 -1.74 31.02 4.18
C PHE A 111 -1.25 31.09 2.73
N LYS A 112 -0.09 30.52 2.44
CA LYS A 112 0.51 30.53 1.09
C LYS A 112 1.06 29.16 0.76
N VAL A 113 0.16 28.18 0.68
CA VAL A 113 0.51 26.84 0.21
C VAL A 113 0.99 26.96 -1.23
N GLN A 114 2.17 26.47 -1.47
CA GLN A 114 2.78 26.37 -2.79
C GLN A 114 3.44 25.00 -2.84
N GLU A 115 2.61 23.94 -2.86
CA GLU A 115 3.04 22.55 -2.89
C GLU A 115 4.03 22.30 -4.01
N GLU A 116 3.78 22.86 -5.19
CA GLU A 116 4.73 22.80 -6.32
C GLU A 116 6.11 23.35 -5.95
N LYS A 117 6.21 24.41 -5.16
CA LYS A 117 7.51 24.93 -4.72
C LYS A 117 8.19 24.05 -3.69
N VAL A 118 7.40 23.47 -2.78
CA VAL A 118 7.89 22.51 -1.80
C VAL A 118 8.37 21.26 -2.52
N PHE A 119 7.58 20.74 -3.44
CA PHE A 119 7.98 19.61 -4.28
C PHE A 119 9.27 19.90 -5.06
N ASN A 120 9.38 21.06 -5.70
CA ASN A 120 10.59 21.45 -6.43
C ASN A 120 11.82 21.54 -5.52
N ALA A 121 11.64 21.97 -4.27
CA ALA A 121 12.73 21.97 -3.28
C ALA A 121 13.12 20.53 -2.91
N VAL A 122 12.15 19.64 -2.69
CA VAL A 122 12.41 18.21 -2.48
C VAL A 122 13.08 17.58 -3.70
N ALA A 123 12.59 17.87 -4.91
CA ALA A 123 13.16 17.36 -6.16
C ALA A 123 14.61 17.79 -6.36
N SER A 124 15.00 18.97 -5.85
CA SER A 124 16.39 19.46 -5.92
C SER A 124 17.39 18.63 -5.11
N LEU A 125 16.92 17.76 -4.19
CA LEU A 125 17.77 16.82 -3.45
C LEU A 125 18.30 15.69 -4.34
N GLY A 126 17.72 15.50 -5.52
CA GLY A 126 18.07 14.48 -6.49
C GLY A 126 17.32 13.17 -6.29
N ILE A 127 17.14 12.45 -7.41
CA ILE A 127 16.28 11.26 -7.48
C ILE A 127 16.73 10.12 -6.55
N ASP A 128 18.03 9.91 -6.39
CA ASP A 128 18.55 8.85 -5.51
C ASP A 128 18.24 9.13 -4.03
N THR A 129 18.28 10.41 -3.64
CA THR A 129 17.91 10.82 -2.28
C THR A 129 16.42 10.62 -2.04
N ILE A 130 15.58 11.03 -3.00
CA ILE A 130 14.13 10.85 -2.91
C ILE A 130 13.78 9.37 -2.80
N GLU A 131 14.34 8.52 -3.66
CA GLU A 131 14.15 7.07 -3.60
C GLU A 131 14.54 6.50 -2.23
N THR A 132 15.70 6.90 -1.71
CA THR A 132 16.19 6.46 -0.40
C THR A 132 15.22 6.83 0.72
N VAL A 133 14.70 8.06 0.71
CA VAL A 133 13.72 8.53 1.68
C VAL A 133 12.40 7.79 1.53
N LEU A 134 11.90 7.62 0.30
CA LEU A 134 10.66 6.86 0.05
C LEU A 134 10.77 5.42 0.57
N LEU A 135 11.88 4.73 0.30
CA LEU A 135 12.11 3.37 0.77
C LEU A 135 12.26 3.30 2.30
N TYR A 136 12.72 4.37 2.94
CA TYR A 136 12.78 4.45 4.40
C TYR A 136 11.39 4.57 5.05
N HIS A 137 10.37 4.96 4.29
CA HIS A 137 8.98 5.02 4.72
C HIS A 137 8.20 3.71 4.51
N VAL A 138 8.81 2.68 3.93
CA VAL A 138 8.15 1.41 3.58
C VAL A 138 8.75 0.27 4.37
N VAL A 139 7.90 -0.54 5.00
CA VAL A 139 8.24 -1.80 5.68
C VAL A 139 7.61 -2.93 4.90
N LEU A 140 8.45 -3.83 4.34
CA LEU A 140 7.97 -5.01 3.61
C LEU A 140 7.57 -6.11 4.58
N GLY A 141 6.59 -6.92 4.20
CA GLY A 141 6.08 -8.03 4.99
C GLY A 141 4.62 -7.82 5.41
N ASP A 142 4.16 -8.64 6.36
CA ASP A 142 2.77 -8.61 6.80
C ASP A 142 2.31 -7.20 7.18
N PRO A 143 1.15 -6.75 6.69
CA PRO A 143 0.66 -5.40 6.96
C PRO A 143 0.44 -5.16 8.46
N ILE A 144 0.98 -4.08 8.96
CA ILE A 144 0.88 -3.68 10.37
C ILE A 144 -0.26 -2.64 10.48
N ASP A 145 -1.43 -3.07 10.91
CA ASP A 145 -2.53 -2.14 11.18
C ASP A 145 -2.33 -1.36 12.49
N SER A 146 -3.19 -0.37 12.72
CA SER A 146 -3.10 0.51 13.89
C SER A 146 -3.25 -0.23 15.22
N ASP A 147 -4.01 -1.33 15.26
CA ASP A 147 -4.17 -2.13 16.47
C ASP A 147 -2.89 -2.90 16.77
N THR A 148 -2.29 -3.51 15.75
CA THR A 148 -1.00 -4.19 15.83
C THR A 148 0.10 -3.22 16.25
N ALA A 149 0.22 -2.07 15.57
CA ALA A 149 1.22 -1.05 15.89
C ALA A 149 1.07 -0.51 17.33
N ASN A 150 -0.17 -0.36 17.82
CA ASN A 150 -0.44 0.08 19.18
C ASN A 150 -0.17 -1.00 20.25
N GLY A 151 -0.18 -2.28 19.83
CA GLY A 151 0.03 -3.43 20.73
C GLY A 151 1.48 -3.85 20.91
N VAL A 152 2.42 -3.35 20.08
CA VAL A 152 3.84 -3.70 20.23
C VAL A 152 4.48 -3.00 21.42
N PRO A 153 5.54 -3.57 22.01
CA PRO A 153 6.32 -2.90 23.05
C PRO A 153 6.88 -1.56 22.57
N PHE A 154 6.94 -0.59 23.47
CA PHE A 154 7.61 0.69 23.18
C PHE A 154 9.07 0.45 22.77
N GLY A 155 9.46 1.01 21.65
CA GLY A 155 10.80 0.84 21.11
C GLY A 155 10.98 -0.35 20.18
N THR A 156 9.88 -0.97 19.69
CA THR A 156 9.96 -2.06 18.70
C THR A 156 10.52 -1.56 17.38
N PRO A 157 11.64 -2.12 16.88
CA PRO A 157 12.20 -1.74 15.60
C PRO A 157 11.43 -2.38 14.45
N LEU A 158 11.33 -1.67 13.32
CA LEU A 158 10.83 -2.15 12.04
C LEU A 158 11.88 -1.84 10.99
N THR A 159 12.40 -2.88 10.33
CA THR A 159 13.38 -2.69 9.24
C THR A 159 12.66 -2.25 7.98
N THR A 160 13.10 -1.13 7.42
CA THR A 160 12.52 -0.53 6.22
C THR A 160 13.05 -1.16 4.94
N ALA A 161 12.40 -0.89 3.81
CA ALA A 161 12.88 -1.32 2.49
C ALA A 161 14.21 -0.68 2.09
N GLN A 162 14.58 0.44 2.71
CA GLN A 162 15.88 1.08 2.56
C GLN A 162 16.99 0.33 3.32
N GLY A 163 16.64 -0.47 4.35
CA GLY A 163 17.56 -1.26 5.18
C GLY A 163 17.88 -0.65 6.54
N GLY A 164 17.50 0.59 6.79
CA GLY A 164 17.55 1.20 8.13
C GLY A 164 16.31 0.87 8.94
N ASP A 165 16.36 1.09 10.26
CA ASP A 165 15.25 0.83 11.15
C ASP A 165 14.49 2.12 11.50
N ILE A 166 13.17 1.99 11.62
CA ILE A 166 12.32 2.93 12.35
C ILE A 166 11.85 2.26 13.64
N VAL A 167 11.52 3.05 14.67
CA VAL A 167 11.18 2.53 15.99
C VAL A 167 9.77 2.92 16.35
N VAL A 168 8.88 1.91 16.54
CA VAL A 168 7.50 2.16 16.95
C VAL A 168 7.42 2.51 18.42
N LYS A 169 6.84 3.67 18.73
CA LYS A 169 6.70 4.22 20.08
C LYS A 169 5.22 4.45 20.42
N PRO A 170 4.46 3.43 20.91
CA PRO A 170 3.11 3.64 21.42
C PRO A 170 3.15 4.49 22.69
N ILE A 171 2.78 5.79 22.59
CA ILE A 171 2.91 6.74 23.71
C ILE A 171 1.69 6.67 24.62
N PHE A 172 0.50 6.57 24.02
CA PHE A 172 -0.78 6.57 24.73
C PHE A 172 -1.71 5.50 24.15
N PRO A 173 -1.51 4.22 24.50
CA PRO A 173 -2.23 3.09 23.90
C PRO A 173 -3.76 3.23 23.87
N PRO A 174 -4.47 3.74 24.91
CA PRO A 174 -5.92 3.90 24.85
C PRO A 174 -6.41 4.83 23.73
N PHE A 175 -5.57 5.76 23.29
CA PHE A 175 -5.89 6.73 22.24
C PHE A 175 -5.14 6.46 20.93
N LYS A 176 -4.42 5.33 20.83
CA LYS A 176 -3.57 4.99 19.67
C LYS A 176 -2.64 6.13 19.26
N TRP A 177 -2.01 6.78 20.23
CA TRP A 177 -1.01 7.79 19.93
C TRP A 177 0.34 7.12 19.74
N ILE A 178 0.77 7.03 18.48
CA ILE A 178 1.98 6.30 18.09
C ILE A 178 2.95 7.27 17.43
N ALA A 179 4.14 7.39 17.98
CA ALA A 179 5.27 8.06 17.34
C ALA A 179 6.21 7.03 16.71
N LEU A 180 6.97 7.47 15.73
CA LEU A 180 7.95 6.68 14.98
C LEU A 180 9.32 7.33 15.16
N GLY A 181 10.22 6.68 15.89
CA GLY A 181 11.60 7.15 15.97
C GLY A 181 12.35 6.82 14.70
N ASP A 182 13.11 7.75 14.19
CA ASP A 182 13.97 7.61 13.00
C ASP A 182 15.46 7.84 13.32
N ASN A 183 16.27 8.08 12.31
CA ASN A 183 17.71 8.25 12.45
C ASN A 183 18.15 9.71 12.63
N ASP A 184 17.21 10.65 12.78
CA ASP A 184 17.47 12.04 13.09
C ASP A 184 17.16 12.32 14.59
N PRO A 185 18.16 12.25 15.50
CA PRO A 185 17.92 12.30 16.95
C PRO A 185 17.62 13.72 17.46
N ASN A 186 17.82 14.73 16.64
CA ASN A 186 17.67 16.15 17.02
C ASN A 186 16.42 16.80 16.46
N ASP A 187 15.58 16.04 15.70
CA ASP A 187 14.30 16.48 15.21
C ASP A 187 13.13 15.79 15.94
N PHE A 188 11.91 16.24 15.63
CA PHE A 188 10.71 15.63 16.21
C PHE A 188 10.38 14.31 15.55
N ASP A 189 10.29 13.24 16.35
CA ASP A 189 9.77 11.95 15.89
C ASP A 189 8.41 12.14 15.18
N PRO A 190 8.25 11.65 13.95
CA PRO A 190 6.96 11.63 13.29
C PRO A 190 5.91 10.89 14.12
N PHE A 191 4.69 11.38 14.15
CA PHE A 191 3.57 10.66 14.76
C PHE A 191 2.49 10.34 13.72
N ILE A 192 1.82 9.22 13.93
CA ILE A 192 0.72 8.81 13.04
C ILE A 192 -0.49 9.71 13.34
N ILE A 193 -1.04 10.31 12.30
CA ILE A 193 -2.21 11.20 12.40
C ILE A 193 -3.46 10.35 12.69
N PRO A 194 -4.19 10.58 13.79
CA PRO A 194 -5.30 9.71 14.21
C PRO A 194 -6.40 9.51 13.17
N SER A 195 -6.66 10.48 12.32
CA SER A 195 -7.64 10.39 11.23
C SER A 195 -7.12 9.72 9.96
N LYS A 196 -5.84 9.35 9.91
CA LYS A 196 -5.15 8.77 8.75
C LYS A 196 -4.54 7.41 9.07
N PHE A 197 -5.10 6.70 10.05
CA PHE A 197 -4.78 5.30 10.31
C PHE A 197 -5.42 4.37 9.28
N ASP A 198 -4.76 3.24 9.03
CA ASP A 198 -5.32 2.09 8.32
C ASP A 198 -5.86 2.40 6.91
N ILE A 199 -5.20 3.31 6.20
CA ILE A 199 -5.50 3.60 4.79
C ILE A 199 -5.31 2.31 3.98
N ASN A 200 -6.27 1.97 3.12
CA ASN A 200 -6.30 0.74 2.32
C ASN A 200 -6.46 -0.57 3.14
N LYS A 201 -6.97 -0.50 4.38
CA LYS A 201 -7.20 -1.68 5.24
C LYS A 201 -8.06 -2.73 4.55
N GLY A 202 -7.63 -3.99 4.66
CA GLY A 202 -8.28 -5.12 4.01
C GLY A 202 -7.56 -5.59 2.74
N ASN A 203 -6.57 -4.83 2.27
CA ASN A 203 -5.65 -5.20 1.21
C ASN A 203 -4.28 -5.59 1.80
N PRO A 204 -3.40 -6.23 1.02
CA PRO A 204 -2.04 -6.56 1.45
C PRO A 204 -1.17 -5.33 1.74
N GLN A 205 -1.54 -4.16 1.25
CA GLN A 205 -0.85 -2.90 1.50
C GLN A 205 -1.67 -2.02 2.43
N ILE A 206 -1.07 -1.60 3.55
CA ILE A 206 -1.67 -0.64 4.49
C ILE A 206 -0.78 0.60 4.58
N ALA A 207 -1.39 1.78 4.67
CA ALA A 207 -0.66 3.00 4.97
C ALA A 207 -1.18 3.70 6.22
N HIS A 208 -0.28 4.46 6.85
CA HIS A 208 -0.57 5.36 7.95
C HIS A 208 -0.04 6.75 7.63
N GLY A 209 -0.94 7.74 7.60
CA GLY A 209 -0.54 9.13 7.40
C GLY A 209 0.24 9.67 8.60
N ILE A 210 1.39 10.30 8.36
CA ILE A 210 2.28 10.84 9.39
C ILE A 210 2.47 12.35 9.26
N ALA A 211 2.78 13.02 10.39
CA ALA A 211 2.83 14.47 10.49
C ALA A 211 4.18 15.10 10.13
N PHE A 212 5.24 14.31 10.09
CA PHE A 212 6.60 14.70 9.68
C PHE A 212 7.19 13.62 8.77
N VAL A 213 8.19 14.00 7.97
CA VAL A 213 8.92 13.05 7.10
C VAL A 213 9.90 12.26 7.94
N LEU A 214 9.94 10.94 7.81
CA LEU A 214 10.96 10.08 8.42
C LEU A 214 12.32 10.33 7.76
N ARG A 215 13.34 10.54 8.58
CA ARG A 215 14.68 10.88 8.11
C ARG A 215 15.64 9.70 8.30
N PRO A 216 16.20 9.17 7.21
CA PRO A 216 17.17 8.06 7.29
C PRO A 216 18.54 8.49 7.83
N LEU A 217 18.80 9.77 7.93
CA LEU A 217 20.06 10.40 8.34
C LEU A 217 19.78 11.61 9.24
N ASP A 218 20.75 11.96 10.09
CA ASP A 218 20.81 13.23 10.81
C ASP A 218 21.07 14.39 9.81
N LEU A 219 20.17 15.40 9.78
CA LEU A 219 20.14 16.49 8.80
C LEU A 219 20.43 17.86 9.44
#